data_f0db3d40d96911a3f77de3083cb2834c
#
_entry.id   f0db3d40d96911a3f77de3083cb2834c
#
_cell.length_a   1.000
_cell.length_b   1.000
_cell.length_c   1.000
_cell.angle_alpha   90.00
_cell.angle_beta   90.00
_cell.angle_gamma   90.00
#
_symmetry.space_group_name_H-M   'P 1'
#
loop_
_entity.id
_entity.type
_entity.pdbx_description
1 polymer ?
#
loop_
_entity_poly.entity_id
_entity_poly.type
_entity_poly.pdbx_seq_one_letter_code
_entity_poly.pdbx_strand_id
1 'polypeptide(L)'
;MFYRMKRRQARLLCLSEDGRRLLAYGWVQDWRPFRRRFGALAREGTMLGFYWTAPEARGRGLYGRLLAHSLTLCDLGRPVLIAASPQNQASRRGIEKAGFRPLGEWETLTVFRWFSRMRRVSGPGGEGSA
;
A
#
# COMPACT_ATOMS: atom_id res chain seq x y z
N MET A 1 -16.99 5.61 1.99
CA MET A 1 -16.72 5.64 3.44
C MET A 1 -15.79 4.51 3.83
N PHE A 2 -14.84 4.80 4.70
CA PHE A 2 -13.85 3.82 5.13
C PHE A 2 -14.17 3.29 6.51
N TYR A 3 -14.01 1.97 6.67
CA TYR A 3 -14.21 1.29 7.93
C TYR A 3 -12.92 0.56 8.30
N ARG A 4 -12.62 0.47 9.58
CA ARG A 4 -11.40 -0.16 10.08
C ARG A 4 -11.73 -1.25 11.09
N MET A 5 -11.04 -2.37 10.96
CA MET A 5 -11.07 -3.44 11.95
C MET A 5 -9.65 -3.66 12.44
N LYS A 6 -9.50 -3.83 13.73
CA LYS A 6 -8.17 -3.95 14.33
C LYS A 6 -7.99 -5.33 14.94
N ARG A 7 -6.85 -5.95 14.65
CA ARG A 7 -6.43 -7.19 15.27
C ARG A 7 -4.97 -7.02 15.63
N ARG A 8 -4.61 -7.34 16.86
CA ARG A 8 -3.21 -7.27 17.29
C ARG A 8 -2.36 -6.30 16.46
N GLN A 9 -1.56 -6.83 15.53
CA GLN A 9 -0.64 -6.05 14.72
C GLN A 9 -1.14 -5.83 13.29
N ALA A 10 -2.43 -5.96 13.07
CA ALA A 10 -3.03 -5.80 11.75
C ALA A 10 -4.32 -5.00 11.84
N ARG A 11 -4.55 -4.18 10.83
CA ARG A 11 -5.79 -3.42 10.68
C ARG A 11 -6.32 -3.67 9.29
N LEU A 12 -7.61 -3.95 9.20
CA LEU A 12 -8.30 -4.11 7.93
C LEU A 12 -9.02 -2.80 7.61
N LEU A 13 -8.73 -2.26 6.45
CA LEU A 13 -9.38 -1.04 5.96
C LEU A 13 -10.36 -1.43 4.87
N CYS A 14 -11.62 -1.09 5.05
CA CYS A 14 -12.69 -1.43 4.11
C CYS A 14 -13.30 -0.17 3.54
N LEU A 15 -13.67 -0.23 2.26
CA LEU A 15 -14.35 0.86 1.57
C LEU A 15 -15.73 0.40 1.16
N SER A 16 -16.74 1.17 1.54
CA SER A 16 -18.13 0.92 1.18
C SER A 16 -18.85 2.24 0.97
N GLU A 17 -19.79 2.27 0.04
CA GLU A 17 -20.61 3.47 -0.17
C GLU A 17 -21.74 3.57 0.82
N ASP A 18 -22.31 2.44 1.20
CA ASP A 18 -23.54 2.40 1.99
C ASP A 18 -23.41 1.67 3.33
N GLY A 19 -22.21 1.21 3.66
CA GLY A 19 -21.98 0.44 4.87
C GLY A 19 -22.43 -1.01 4.80
N ARG A 20 -22.96 -1.45 3.68
CA ARG A 20 -23.45 -2.82 3.51
C ARG A 20 -22.66 -3.60 2.50
N ARG A 21 -22.30 -2.96 1.38
CA ARG A 21 -21.64 -3.63 0.27
C ARG A 21 -20.18 -3.27 0.26
N LEU A 22 -19.34 -4.28 0.30
CA LEU A 22 -17.90 -4.10 0.30
C LEU A 22 -17.42 -3.82 -1.13
N LEU A 23 -16.80 -2.67 -1.33
CA LEU A 23 -16.24 -2.30 -2.63
C LEU A 23 -14.77 -2.65 -2.74
N ALA A 24 -14.03 -2.50 -1.65
CA ALA A 24 -12.61 -2.76 -1.66
C ALA A 24 -12.11 -2.92 -0.23
N TYR A 25 -10.97 -3.60 -0.08
CA TYR A 25 -10.33 -3.68 1.22
C TYR A 25 -8.83 -3.81 1.07
N GLY A 26 -8.12 -3.55 2.17
CA GLY A 26 -6.68 -3.75 2.25
C GLY A 26 -6.26 -3.87 3.69
N TRP A 27 -5.09 -4.45 3.91
CA TRP A 27 -4.54 -4.67 5.24
C TRP A 27 -3.37 -3.73 5.49
N VAL A 28 -3.31 -3.21 6.72
CA VAL A 28 -2.16 -2.47 7.24
C VAL A 28 -1.61 -3.31 8.37
N GLN A 29 -0.42 -3.88 8.20
CA GLN A 29 0.11 -4.89 9.09
C GLN A 29 1.53 -4.56 9.52
N ASP A 30 1.95 -5.12 10.66
CA ASP A 30 3.35 -5.03 11.08
C ASP A 30 4.20 -5.85 10.11
N TRP A 31 5.36 -5.31 9.74
CA TRP A 31 6.28 -5.99 8.83
C TRP A 31 6.98 -7.19 9.46
N ARG A 32 7.20 -7.19 10.75
CA ARG A 32 8.05 -8.21 11.38
C ARG A 32 7.66 -9.65 11.08
N PRO A 33 6.35 -10.02 11.00
CA PRO A 33 6.01 -11.39 10.64
C PRO A 33 6.46 -11.78 9.23
N PHE A 34 6.71 -10.80 8.37
CA PHE A 34 7.12 -11.05 6.97
C PHE A 34 8.62 -11.12 6.79
N ARG A 35 9.40 -10.83 7.84
CA ARG A 35 10.87 -10.81 7.72
C ARG A 35 11.44 -12.14 7.30
N ARG A 36 10.84 -13.24 7.74
CA ARG A 36 11.31 -14.57 7.37
C ARG A 36 11.21 -14.78 5.87
N ARG A 37 10.12 -14.31 5.28
CA ARG A 37 9.86 -14.54 3.86
C ARG A 37 10.65 -13.58 2.98
N PHE A 38 10.71 -12.31 3.37
CA PHE A 38 11.25 -11.28 2.52
C PHE A 38 12.66 -10.85 2.92
N GLY A 39 13.27 -11.59 3.83
CA GLY A 39 14.68 -11.41 4.17
C GLY A 39 14.99 -10.04 4.73
N ALA A 40 16.08 -9.48 4.23
CA ALA A 40 16.65 -8.26 4.81
C ALA A 40 16.15 -6.99 4.17
N LEU A 41 15.02 -7.02 3.46
CA LEU A 41 14.49 -5.81 2.82
C LEU A 41 14.16 -4.73 3.82
N ALA A 42 13.74 -5.11 5.02
CA ALA A 42 13.51 -4.18 6.11
C ALA A 42 13.55 -4.95 7.43
N ARG A 43 14.01 -4.28 8.49
CA ARG A 43 14.04 -4.89 9.82
C ARG A 43 12.71 -4.72 10.54
N GLU A 44 12.03 -3.64 10.26
CA GLU A 44 10.77 -3.28 10.87
C GLU A 44 9.99 -2.39 9.93
N GLY A 45 8.77 -2.11 10.25
CA GLY A 45 7.95 -1.22 9.46
C GLY A 45 6.53 -1.74 9.33
N THR A 46 5.87 -1.29 8.28
CA THR A 46 4.49 -1.62 8.02
C THR A 46 4.39 -2.30 6.65
N MET A 47 3.61 -3.37 6.59
CA MET A 47 3.31 -4.07 5.36
C MET A 47 1.87 -3.74 4.95
N LEU A 48 1.72 -3.14 3.78
CA LEU A 48 0.40 -2.99 3.17
C LEU A 48 0.19 -4.17 2.24
N GLY A 49 -1.00 -4.73 2.24
CA GLY A 49 -1.16 -5.85 1.35
C GLY A 49 -2.53 -6.47 1.33
N PHE A 50 -2.63 -7.45 0.43
CA PHE A 50 -3.84 -8.21 0.23
C PHE A 50 -5.01 -7.29 -0.08
N TYR A 51 -4.78 -6.34 -1.01
CA TYR A 51 -5.83 -5.45 -1.47
C TYR A 51 -6.75 -6.18 -2.43
N TRP A 52 -8.02 -5.85 -2.34
CA TRP A 52 -9.04 -6.42 -3.22
C TRP A 52 -10.05 -5.33 -3.57
N THR A 53 -10.48 -5.33 -4.82
CA THR A 53 -11.54 -4.44 -5.29
C THR A 53 -12.59 -5.29 -5.98
N ALA A 54 -13.86 -5.08 -5.62
CA ALA A 54 -14.97 -5.80 -6.23
C ALA A 54 -14.94 -5.60 -7.74
N PRO A 55 -15.21 -6.65 -8.53
CA PRO A 55 -15.14 -6.52 -9.99
C PRO A 55 -15.96 -5.37 -10.54
N GLU A 56 -17.16 -5.15 -10.03
CA GLU A 56 -18.04 -4.07 -10.51
C GLU A 56 -17.55 -2.68 -10.09
N ALA A 57 -16.61 -2.62 -9.17
CA ALA A 57 -16.08 -1.35 -8.68
C ALA A 57 -14.71 -1.01 -9.26
N ARG A 58 -14.17 -1.87 -10.10
CA ARG A 58 -12.85 -1.65 -10.71
C ARG A 58 -12.91 -0.52 -11.73
N GLY A 59 -11.76 0.11 -11.96
CA GLY A 59 -11.67 1.20 -12.90
C GLY A 59 -12.18 2.53 -12.36
N ARG A 60 -12.45 2.63 -11.07
CA ARG A 60 -12.99 3.84 -10.44
C ARG A 60 -11.98 4.52 -9.53
N GLY A 61 -10.72 4.11 -9.59
CA GLY A 61 -9.68 4.72 -8.77
C GLY A 61 -9.71 4.33 -7.31
N LEU A 62 -10.45 3.29 -6.94
CA LEU A 62 -10.61 2.90 -5.54
C LEU A 62 -9.32 2.38 -4.94
N TYR A 63 -8.50 1.69 -5.74
CA TYR A 63 -7.23 1.17 -5.28
C TYR A 63 -6.31 2.30 -4.81
N GLY A 64 -6.20 3.36 -5.64
CA GLY A 64 -5.39 4.51 -5.27
C GLY A 64 -5.88 5.22 -4.02
N ARG A 65 -7.21 5.35 -3.89
CA ARG A 65 -7.80 5.94 -2.69
C ARG A 65 -7.51 5.11 -1.46
N LEU A 66 -7.59 3.79 -1.60
CA LEU A 66 -7.35 2.87 -0.51
C LEU A 66 -5.88 2.93 -0.07
N LEU A 67 -4.95 2.98 -1.05
CA LEU A 67 -3.52 3.13 -0.74
C LEU A 67 -3.25 4.44 -0.02
N ALA A 68 -3.80 5.53 -0.51
CA ALA A 68 -3.59 6.84 0.10
C ALA A 68 -4.11 6.86 1.54
N HIS A 69 -5.28 6.28 1.77
CA HIS A 69 -5.84 6.23 3.12
C HIS A 69 -5.03 5.31 4.01
N SER A 70 -4.54 4.19 3.48
CA SER A 70 -3.67 3.27 4.24
C SER A 70 -2.42 3.99 4.73
N LEU A 71 -1.83 4.84 3.91
CA LEU A 71 -0.64 5.58 4.30
C LEU A 71 -0.89 6.51 5.48
N THR A 72 -2.11 7.03 5.63
CA THR A 72 -2.44 7.87 6.78
C THR A 72 -2.48 7.08 8.09
N LEU A 73 -2.56 5.76 8.01
CA LEU A 73 -2.58 4.89 9.17
C LEU A 73 -1.18 4.40 9.55
N CYS A 74 -0.17 4.74 8.77
CA CYS A 74 1.19 4.29 8.96
C CYS A 74 2.03 5.34 9.68
N ASP A 75 3.02 4.85 10.43
CA ASP A 75 4.08 5.71 10.92
C ASP A 75 5.07 5.90 9.78
N LEU A 76 5.04 7.05 9.14
CA LEU A 76 5.85 7.32 7.96
C LEU A 76 7.32 7.55 8.26
N GLY A 77 7.70 7.58 9.55
CA GLY A 77 9.10 7.57 9.94
C GLY A 77 9.73 6.19 9.87
N ARG A 78 8.92 5.16 9.60
CA ARG A 78 9.38 3.78 9.48
C ARG A 78 9.06 3.28 8.08
N PRO A 79 9.77 2.24 7.61
CA PRO A 79 9.50 1.71 6.26
C PRO A 79 8.05 1.27 6.09
N VAL A 80 7.48 1.60 4.92
CA VAL A 80 6.17 1.12 4.51
C VAL A 80 6.38 0.34 3.24
N LEU A 81 6.00 -0.94 3.24
CA LEU A 81 6.26 -1.85 2.14
C LEU A 81 4.95 -2.45 1.63
N ILE A 82 4.97 -2.82 0.36
CA ILE A 82 3.83 -3.47 -0.31
C ILE A 82 4.40 -4.42 -1.36
N ALA A 83 3.69 -5.49 -1.65
CA ALA A 83 4.12 -6.46 -2.64
C ALA A 83 3.03 -6.62 -3.70
N ALA A 84 3.46 -6.90 -4.93
CA ALA A 84 2.54 -7.14 -6.03
C ALA A 84 3.15 -8.16 -6.99
N SER A 85 2.27 -8.93 -7.63
CA SER A 85 2.69 -9.84 -8.69
C SER A 85 3.17 -9.04 -9.90
N PRO A 86 4.26 -9.47 -10.56
CA PRO A 86 4.74 -8.79 -11.76
C PRO A 86 3.69 -8.72 -12.85
N GLN A 87 2.77 -9.68 -12.92
CA GLN A 87 1.74 -9.70 -13.94
C GLN A 87 0.60 -8.73 -13.66
N ASN A 88 0.49 -8.24 -12.43
CA ASN A 88 -0.59 -7.31 -12.07
C ASN A 88 -0.16 -5.88 -12.38
N GLN A 89 -0.25 -5.51 -13.65
CA GLN A 89 0.21 -4.20 -14.11
C GLN A 89 -0.58 -3.06 -13.49
N ALA A 90 -1.88 -3.24 -13.32
CA ALA A 90 -2.72 -2.18 -12.73
C ALA A 90 -2.30 -1.90 -11.28
N SER A 91 -2.02 -2.95 -10.52
CA SER A 91 -1.58 -2.80 -9.14
C SER A 91 -0.20 -2.12 -9.10
N ARG A 92 0.72 -2.56 -9.96
CA ARG A 92 2.06 -1.97 -10.00
C ARG A 92 2.01 -0.47 -10.32
N ARG A 93 1.19 -0.09 -11.30
CA ARG A 93 1.04 1.33 -11.66
C ARG A 93 0.48 2.13 -10.49
N GLY A 94 -0.52 1.61 -9.81
CA GLY A 94 -1.10 2.28 -8.65
C GLY A 94 -0.11 2.46 -7.52
N ILE A 95 0.69 1.43 -7.26
CA ILE A 95 1.71 1.45 -6.22
C ILE A 95 2.76 2.52 -6.53
N GLU A 96 3.27 2.53 -7.77
CA GLU A 96 4.29 3.48 -8.15
C GLU A 96 3.75 4.90 -8.18
N LYS A 97 2.52 5.08 -8.62
CA LYS A 97 1.87 6.38 -8.63
C LYS A 97 1.69 6.93 -7.22
N ALA A 98 1.49 6.05 -6.25
CA ALA A 98 1.36 6.47 -4.85
C ALA A 98 2.69 6.89 -4.22
N GLY A 99 3.81 6.64 -4.89
CA GLY A 99 5.12 7.05 -4.40
C GLY A 99 6.02 5.91 -3.96
N PHE A 100 5.62 4.67 -4.22
CA PHE A 100 6.45 3.50 -3.89
C PHE A 100 7.47 3.22 -4.98
N ARG A 101 8.59 2.65 -4.58
CA ARG A 101 9.65 2.23 -5.50
C ARG A 101 9.95 0.75 -5.30
N PRO A 102 10.28 0.01 -6.37
CA PRO A 102 10.67 -1.39 -6.22
C PRO A 102 11.94 -1.50 -5.39
N LEU A 103 11.95 -2.45 -4.46
CA LEU A 103 13.14 -2.80 -3.69
C LEU A 103 13.79 -4.08 -4.18
N GLY A 104 12.98 -5.06 -4.54
CA GLY A 104 13.50 -6.35 -4.97
C GLY A 104 12.39 -7.31 -5.27
N GLU A 105 12.77 -8.46 -5.79
CA GLU A 105 11.82 -9.50 -6.14
C GLU A 105 12.02 -10.70 -5.25
N TRP A 106 10.93 -11.32 -4.90
CA TRP A 106 10.93 -12.49 -4.03
C TRP A 106 9.97 -13.51 -4.61
N GLU A 107 10.52 -14.64 -5.07
CA GLU A 107 9.72 -15.63 -5.76
C GLU A 107 9.01 -14.96 -6.93
N THR A 108 7.67 -14.86 -6.86
CA THR A 108 6.88 -14.27 -7.93
C THR A 108 6.36 -12.88 -7.58
N LEU A 109 6.88 -12.27 -6.52
CA LEU A 109 6.41 -10.97 -6.06
C LEU A 109 7.50 -9.92 -6.17
N THR A 110 7.11 -8.69 -6.50
CA THR A 110 7.97 -7.52 -6.39
C THR A 110 7.58 -6.81 -5.11
N VAL A 111 8.57 -6.48 -4.28
CA VAL A 111 8.35 -5.73 -3.06
C VAL A 111 8.74 -4.28 -3.30
N PHE A 112 7.87 -3.38 -2.91
CA PHE A 112 8.05 -1.93 -3.09
C PHE A 112 8.12 -1.26 -1.72
N ARG A 113 8.81 -0.13 -1.68
CA ARG A 113 8.88 0.72 -0.50
C ARG A 113 8.41 2.12 -0.84
N TRP A 114 7.64 2.73 0.07
CA TRP A 114 7.18 4.09 -0.08
C TRP A 114 8.26 5.07 0.34
N PHE A 115 8.42 6.16 -0.45
CA PHE A 115 9.42 7.20 -0.18
C PHE A 115 8.74 8.57 -0.16
N SER A 116 8.71 9.19 1.02
CA SER A 116 8.08 10.49 1.18
C SER A 116 8.70 11.57 0.31
N ARG A 117 9.98 11.41 0.02
CA ARG A 117 10.70 12.37 -0.81
C ARG A 117 10.10 12.48 -2.21
N MET A 118 9.53 11.43 -2.73
CA MET A 118 8.91 11.47 -4.04
C MET A 118 7.75 12.46 -4.10
N ARG A 119 7.02 12.58 -3.04
CA ARG A 119 5.91 13.52 -2.98
C ARG A 119 6.41 14.96 -3.04
N ARG A 120 7.51 15.24 -2.38
CA ARG A 120 8.07 16.58 -2.41
C ARG A 120 8.60 16.95 -3.78
N VAL A 121 9.18 15.97 -4.48
CA VAL A 121 9.69 16.21 -5.83
C VAL A 121 8.55 16.61 -6.76
N SER A 122 7.41 15.96 -6.61
CA SER A 122 6.25 16.26 -7.45
C SER A 122 5.44 17.45 -6.93
N GLY A 123 5.85 18.02 -5.82
CA GLY A 123 5.18 19.19 -5.27
C GLY A 123 5.49 20.44 -6.09
N PRO A 124 4.83 21.51 -5.73
CA PRO A 124 5.03 22.76 -6.48
C PRO A 124 6.43 23.24 -6.26
N GLY A 125 7.17 22.81 -6.65
CA GLY A 125 8.27 23.11 -6.32
C GLY A 125 9.34 22.71 -6.15
N GLY A 126 9.00 22.45 -6.16
CA GLY A 126 9.61 22.11 -6.05
C GLY A 126 10.46 21.96 -5.86
N GLU A 127 10.57 21.95 -5.71
CA GLU A 127 11.32 21.67 -5.61
C GLU A 127 11.74 20.98 -5.97
N GLY A 128 11.69 20.95 -6.41
CA GLY A 128 12.03 20.17 -6.91
C GLY A 128 12.78 19.46 -6.25
N SER A 129 12.80 19.60 -5.84
CA SER A 129 13.36 19.04 -5.48
C SER A 129 13.56 18.22 -5.18
N ALA A 130 13.63 17.96 -5.15
CA ALA A 130 13.76 17.18 -5.11
C ALA A 130 14.09 16.54 -4.65
#